data_a2c24f9a45579e27aaf08a3ea788c3a7
#
_entry.id   a2c24f9a45579e27aaf08a3ea788c3a7
#
_cell.length_a   1.000
_cell.length_b   1.000
_cell.length_c   1.000
_cell.angle_alpha   90.00
_cell.angle_beta   90.00
_cell.angle_gamma   90.00
#
_symmetry.space_group_name_H-M   'P 1'
#
loop_
_entity.id
_entity.type
_entity.pdbx_description
1 polymer ?
#
loop_
_entity_poly.entity_id
_entity_poly.type
_entity_poly.pdbx_seq_one_letter_code
_entity_poly.pdbx_strand_id
1 'polypeptide(L)'
;MASDRVLTVPNLLSLARLVLAIVLFVVMERGAWALATWLFVVAASTDWVDGWYARRFGQVSRLGRMFDPLVDKVIVCGAYVLLAERGGASAILPWMAVVVIVRELVITAVRAEMERIGEDFSAGPAGKLKMVLQCLVIGLELAARAWPELAFGGVALRPAAGVVAWAAIVATVWSGLEYLLRCRVLIRSP
;
A
#
# COMPACT_ATOMS: atom_id res chain seq x y z
N MET A 1 12.09 -7.40 -29.91
CA MET A 1 11.60 -6.02 -30.06
C MET A 1 10.41 -5.84 -29.16
N ALA A 2 10.56 -5.19 -28.02
CA ALA A 2 9.46 -4.88 -27.11
C ALA A 2 8.60 -3.80 -27.79
N SER A 3 7.32 -4.09 -27.99
CA SER A 3 6.37 -3.18 -28.60
C SER A 3 6.24 -1.92 -27.73
N ASP A 4 6.57 -0.74 -28.29
CA ASP A 4 6.36 0.58 -27.71
C ASP A 4 4.87 1.00 -27.62
N ARG A 5 3.98 0.04 -27.45
CA ARG A 5 2.56 0.35 -27.26
C ARG A 5 2.35 0.89 -25.86
N VAL A 6 2.17 2.18 -25.76
CA VAL A 6 1.86 2.92 -24.50
C VAL A 6 0.52 2.44 -23.91
N LEU A 7 -0.43 2.04 -24.75
CA LEU A 7 -1.74 1.51 -24.36
C LEU A 7 -1.70 -0.03 -24.32
N THR A 8 -1.23 -0.57 -23.20
CA THR A 8 -1.34 -1.99 -22.87
C THR A 8 -2.38 -2.18 -21.77
N VAL A 9 -3.00 -3.36 -21.70
CA VAL A 9 -4.00 -3.66 -20.65
C VAL A 9 -3.46 -3.38 -19.23
N PRO A 10 -2.23 -3.78 -18.87
CA PRO A 10 -1.65 -3.42 -17.57
C PRO A 10 -1.55 -1.91 -17.33
N ASN A 11 -1.09 -1.12 -18.32
CA ASN A 11 -0.97 0.33 -18.16
C ASN A 11 -2.34 0.99 -17.96
N LEU A 12 -3.38 0.50 -18.64
CA LEU A 12 -4.75 1.01 -18.47
C LEU A 12 -5.29 0.70 -17.07
N LEU A 13 -4.97 -0.49 -16.52
CA LEU A 13 -5.35 -0.87 -15.16
C LEU A 13 -4.64 -0.02 -14.12
N SER A 14 -3.34 0.26 -14.27
CA SER A 14 -2.61 1.16 -13.37
C SER A 14 -3.16 2.59 -13.41
N LEU A 15 -3.52 3.10 -14.60
CA LEU A 15 -4.16 4.41 -14.74
C LEU A 15 -5.55 4.42 -14.09
N ALA A 16 -6.36 3.40 -14.31
CA ALA A 16 -7.68 3.27 -13.68
C ALA A 16 -7.56 3.24 -12.14
N ARG A 17 -6.56 2.55 -11.61
CA ARG A 17 -6.28 2.51 -10.17
C ARG A 17 -5.85 3.87 -9.63
N LEU A 18 -5.05 4.64 -10.38
CA LEU A 18 -4.69 6.01 -9.99
C LEU A 18 -5.92 6.93 -9.95
N VAL A 19 -6.80 6.84 -10.95
CA VAL A 19 -8.07 7.57 -10.94
C VAL A 19 -8.93 7.15 -9.75
N LEU A 20 -9.02 5.84 -9.48
CA LEU A 20 -9.76 5.31 -8.34
C LEU A 20 -9.18 5.81 -7.01
N ALA A 21 -7.86 5.94 -6.89
CA ALA A 21 -7.22 6.52 -5.71
C ALA A 21 -7.63 7.98 -5.50
N ILE A 22 -7.63 8.79 -6.55
CA ILE A 22 -8.07 10.20 -6.48
C ILE A 22 -9.54 10.29 -6.07
N VAL A 23 -10.40 9.48 -6.67
CA VAL A 23 -11.83 9.42 -6.31
C VAL A 23 -11.99 9.01 -4.85
N LEU A 24 -11.26 7.99 -4.38
CA LEU A 24 -11.26 7.56 -2.99
C LEU A 24 -10.90 8.72 -2.05
N PHE A 25 -9.85 9.47 -2.35
CA PHE A 25 -9.41 10.60 -1.52
C PHE A 25 -10.48 11.70 -1.45
N VAL A 26 -11.08 12.06 -2.58
CA VAL A 26 -12.17 13.04 -2.62
C VAL A 26 -13.39 12.56 -1.81
N VAL A 27 -13.72 11.27 -1.88
CA VAL A 27 -14.82 10.68 -1.13
C VAL A 27 -14.52 10.66 0.38
N MET A 28 -13.28 10.36 0.77
CA MET A 28 -12.82 10.44 2.16
C MET A 28 -12.89 11.88 2.70
N GLU A 29 -12.43 12.86 1.92
CA GLU A 29 -12.53 14.30 2.26
C GLU A 29 -13.98 14.73 2.52
N ARG A 30 -14.91 14.26 1.71
CA ARG A 30 -16.34 14.55 1.87
C ARG A 30 -16.99 13.80 3.04
N GLY A 31 -16.28 12.91 3.73
CA GLY A 31 -16.83 12.12 4.85
C GLY A 31 -17.81 11.02 4.44
N ALA A 32 -17.86 10.65 3.16
CA ALA A 32 -18.73 9.58 2.67
C ALA A 32 -18.08 8.19 2.95
N TRP A 33 -17.95 7.85 4.24
CA TRP A 33 -17.12 6.74 4.72
C TRP A 33 -17.55 5.38 4.18
N ALA A 34 -18.85 5.12 4.05
CA ALA A 34 -19.35 3.85 3.50
C ALA A 34 -18.90 3.66 2.04
N LEU A 35 -19.02 4.71 1.22
CA LEU A 35 -18.53 4.68 -0.16
C LEU A 35 -17.01 4.55 -0.21
N ALA A 36 -16.29 5.28 0.66
CA ALA A 36 -14.82 5.17 0.76
C ALA A 36 -14.39 3.75 1.11
N THR A 37 -15.09 3.07 2.04
CA THR A 37 -14.80 1.68 2.40
C THR A 37 -14.91 0.76 1.18
N TRP A 38 -16.01 0.84 0.43
CA TRP A 38 -16.19 0.01 -0.75
C TRP A 38 -15.18 0.32 -1.87
N LEU A 39 -14.91 1.60 -2.12
CA LEU A 39 -13.89 1.99 -3.10
C LEU A 39 -12.51 1.45 -2.72
N PHE A 40 -12.14 1.52 -1.44
CA PHE A 40 -10.87 0.97 -0.96
C PHE A 40 -10.82 -0.55 -1.11
N VAL A 41 -11.88 -1.28 -0.76
CA VAL A 41 -11.95 -2.74 -0.94
C VAL A 41 -11.81 -3.12 -2.40
N VAL A 42 -12.50 -2.41 -3.30
CA VAL A 42 -12.37 -2.62 -4.75
C VAL A 42 -10.93 -2.36 -5.22
N ALA A 43 -10.32 -1.23 -4.80
CA ALA A 43 -8.95 -0.90 -5.18
C ALA A 43 -7.95 -1.97 -4.72
N ALA A 44 -8.04 -2.41 -3.46
CA ALA A 44 -7.17 -3.43 -2.89
C ALA A 44 -7.39 -4.82 -3.53
N SER A 45 -8.62 -5.15 -3.87
CA SER A 45 -8.96 -6.43 -4.55
C SER A 45 -8.44 -6.44 -5.99
N THR A 46 -8.54 -5.34 -6.70
CA THR A 46 -8.06 -5.20 -8.09
C THR A 46 -6.56 -5.44 -8.16
N ASP A 47 -5.78 -4.90 -7.23
CA ASP A 47 -4.32 -5.12 -7.16
C ASP A 47 -3.95 -6.60 -7.05
N TRP A 48 -4.68 -7.35 -6.23
CA TRP A 48 -4.45 -8.80 -6.09
C TRP A 48 -4.75 -9.57 -7.38
N VAL A 49 -5.83 -9.21 -8.10
CA VAL A 49 -6.23 -9.81 -9.37
C VAL A 49 -5.21 -9.50 -10.47
N ASP A 50 -4.76 -8.24 -10.57
CA ASP A 50 -3.80 -7.79 -11.59
C ASP A 50 -2.44 -8.45 -11.42
N GLY A 51 -1.96 -8.56 -10.18
CA GLY A 51 -0.72 -9.26 -9.87
C GLY A 51 -0.78 -10.76 -10.23
N TRP A 52 -1.95 -11.39 -10.08
CA TRP A 52 -2.16 -12.77 -10.52
C TRP A 52 -2.20 -12.88 -12.06
N TYR A 53 -2.92 -11.98 -12.73
CA TYR A 53 -3.07 -11.95 -14.18
C TYR A 53 -1.72 -11.70 -14.89
N ALA A 54 -0.96 -10.69 -14.44
CA ALA A 54 0.34 -10.35 -15.02
C ALA A 54 1.34 -11.53 -14.93
N ARG A 55 1.35 -12.25 -13.80
CA ARG A 55 2.20 -13.45 -13.64
C ARG A 55 1.78 -14.59 -14.55
N ARG A 56 0.49 -14.73 -14.85
CA ARG A 56 -0.05 -15.83 -15.66
C ARG A 56 0.15 -15.62 -17.17
N PHE A 57 0.11 -14.37 -17.65
CA PHE A 57 0.09 -14.05 -19.09
C PHE A 57 1.37 -13.37 -19.61
N GLY A 58 2.35 -13.08 -18.75
CA GLY A 58 3.66 -12.55 -19.15
C GLY A 58 3.64 -11.19 -19.86
N GLN A 59 2.52 -10.47 -19.80
CA GLN A 59 2.37 -9.15 -20.44
C GLN A 59 2.84 -8.05 -19.49
N VAL A 60 4.15 -7.79 -19.47
CA VAL A 60 4.73 -6.72 -18.67
C VAL A 60 5.26 -5.63 -19.59
N SER A 61 4.61 -4.46 -19.62
CA SER A 61 5.13 -3.29 -20.33
C SER A 61 6.23 -2.60 -19.50
N ARG A 62 7.15 -1.91 -20.19
CA ARG A 62 8.25 -1.18 -19.53
C ARG A 62 7.72 -0.02 -18.65
N LEU A 63 6.66 0.65 -19.10
CA LEU A 63 5.98 1.71 -18.36
C LEU A 63 5.15 1.16 -17.19
N GLY A 64 4.41 0.06 -17.36
CA GLY A 64 3.64 -0.58 -16.28
C GLY A 64 4.53 -0.97 -15.10
N ARG A 65 5.68 -1.60 -15.35
CA ARG A 65 6.65 -1.94 -14.30
C ARG A 65 7.11 -0.75 -13.45
N MET A 66 7.10 0.45 -14.03
CA MET A 66 7.51 1.68 -13.36
C MET A 66 6.36 2.32 -12.58
N PHE A 67 5.12 2.27 -13.13
CA PHE A 67 3.95 2.92 -12.56
C PHE A 67 3.23 2.06 -11.51
N ASP A 68 3.16 0.72 -11.68
CA ASP A 68 2.46 -0.15 -10.74
C ASP A 68 2.92 0.00 -9.29
N PRO A 69 4.24 -0.06 -8.97
CA PRO A 69 4.72 0.12 -7.60
C PRO A 69 4.48 1.52 -7.05
N LEU A 70 4.29 2.52 -7.91
CA LEU A 70 4.01 3.89 -7.50
C LEU A 70 2.54 4.05 -7.10
N VAL A 71 1.62 3.55 -7.93
CA VAL A 71 0.17 3.69 -7.71
C VAL A 71 -0.27 3.00 -6.43
N ASP A 72 0.24 1.80 -6.14
CA ASP A 72 -0.05 1.09 -4.89
C ASP A 72 0.34 1.89 -3.65
N LYS A 73 1.49 2.57 -3.72
CA LYS A 73 1.94 3.43 -2.63
C LYS A 73 1.12 4.70 -2.49
N VAL A 74 0.65 5.28 -3.60
CA VAL A 74 -0.21 6.47 -3.57
C VAL A 74 -1.48 6.17 -2.79
N ILE A 75 -2.14 5.03 -3.04
CA ILE A 75 -3.38 4.66 -2.34
C ILE A 75 -3.13 4.51 -0.83
N VAL A 76 -2.13 3.71 -0.45
CA VAL A 76 -1.84 3.45 0.97
C VAL A 76 -1.36 4.71 1.69
N CYS A 77 -0.36 5.41 1.15
CA CYS A 77 0.19 6.60 1.76
C CYS A 77 -0.84 7.73 1.86
N GLY A 78 -1.62 7.96 0.80
CA GLY A 78 -2.68 8.97 0.80
C GLY A 78 -3.78 8.67 1.80
N ALA A 79 -4.22 7.41 1.89
CA ALA A 79 -5.21 7.00 2.88
C ALA A 79 -4.68 7.18 4.31
N TYR A 80 -3.40 6.84 4.59
CA TYR A 80 -2.78 7.08 5.90
C TYR A 80 -2.78 8.56 6.27
N VAL A 81 -2.43 9.46 5.34
CA VAL A 81 -2.43 10.92 5.59
C VAL A 81 -3.84 11.41 5.91
N LEU A 82 -4.83 11.09 5.07
CA LEU A 82 -6.20 11.56 5.25
C LEU A 82 -6.87 11.00 6.51
N LEU A 83 -6.57 9.75 6.88
CA LEU A 83 -7.09 9.17 8.12
C LEU A 83 -6.39 9.78 9.35
N ALA A 84 -5.10 10.06 9.27
CA ALA A 84 -4.33 10.66 10.36
C ALA A 84 -4.74 12.12 10.64
N GLU A 85 -5.09 12.89 9.61
CA GLU A 85 -5.51 14.29 9.73
C GLU A 85 -6.76 14.46 10.61
N ARG A 86 -7.65 13.49 10.62
CA ARG A 86 -8.92 13.53 11.37
C ARG A 86 -8.77 13.45 12.89
N GLY A 87 -7.54 13.47 13.41
CA GLY A 87 -7.21 13.65 14.84
C GLY A 87 -7.73 12.53 15.72
N GLY A 88 -8.09 12.85 16.99
CA GLY A 88 -8.44 11.90 18.04
C GLY A 88 -9.56 10.89 17.76
N ALA A 89 -10.14 10.93 16.56
CA ALA A 89 -11.09 9.94 16.06
C ALA A 89 -10.41 8.81 15.26
N SER A 90 -9.10 8.88 15.00
CA SER A 90 -8.35 7.88 14.21
C SER A 90 -7.43 7.02 15.07
N ALA A 91 -7.34 5.73 14.74
CA ALA A 91 -6.31 4.84 15.26
C ALA A 91 -4.95 5.10 14.60
N ILE A 92 -4.93 5.76 13.44
CA ILE A 92 -3.72 6.15 12.72
C ILE A 92 -3.29 7.54 13.18
N LEU A 93 -2.16 7.61 13.88
CA LEU A 93 -1.58 8.88 14.32
C LEU A 93 -0.75 9.53 13.20
N PRO A 94 -0.61 10.88 13.16
CA PRO A 94 0.15 11.56 12.10
C PRO A 94 1.59 11.05 11.93
N TRP A 95 2.30 10.79 13.00
CA TRP A 95 3.66 10.23 12.93
C TRP A 95 3.70 8.83 12.32
N MET A 96 2.64 8.00 12.48
CA MET A 96 2.54 6.69 11.86
C MET A 96 2.47 6.81 10.33
N ALA A 97 1.71 7.80 9.82
CA ALA A 97 1.67 8.09 8.39
C ALA A 97 3.06 8.50 7.86
N VAL A 98 3.79 9.35 8.60
CA VAL A 98 5.16 9.72 8.24
C VAL A 98 6.08 8.50 8.17
N VAL A 99 6.06 7.63 9.19
CA VAL A 99 6.88 6.40 9.22
C VAL A 99 6.59 5.50 8.01
N VAL A 100 5.31 5.30 7.70
CA VAL A 100 4.90 4.51 6.53
C VAL A 100 5.44 5.13 5.24
N ILE A 101 5.22 6.42 5.01
CA ILE A 101 5.63 7.12 3.79
C ILE A 101 7.16 7.07 3.63
N VAL A 102 7.90 7.44 4.67
CA VAL A 102 9.38 7.44 4.64
C VAL A 102 9.89 6.04 4.29
N ARG A 103 9.36 5.00 4.95
CA ARG A 103 9.75 3.63 4.67
C ARG A 103 9.44 3.23 3.22
N GLU A 104 8.23 3.57 2.71
CA GLU A 104 7.87 3.23 1.32
C GLU A 104 8.81 3.91 0.32
N LEU A 105 9.16 5.17 0.52
CA LEU A 105 10.06 5.91 -0.35
C LEU A 105 11.49 5.35 -0.30
N VAL A 106 12.04 5.17 0.91
CA VAL A 106 13.41 4.67 1.11
C VAL A 106 13.58 3.28 0.50
N ILE A 107 12.68 2.34 0.82
CA ILE A 107 12.82 0.98 0.30
C ILE A 107 12.59 0.90 -1.21
N THR A 108 11.77 1.81 -1.78
CA THR A 108 11.62 1.88 -3.24
C THR A 108 12.90 2.37 -3.92
N ALA A 109 13.53 3.40 -3.36
CA ALA A 109 14.79 3.91 -3.88
C ALA A 109 15.91 2.85 -3.79
N VAL A 110 16.02 2.18 -2.63
CA VAL A 110 17.00 1.09 -2.43
C VAL A 110 16.76 -0.06 -3.41
N ARG A 111 15.49 -0.47 -3.60
CA ARG A 111 15.16 -1.54 -4.54
C ARG A 111 15.53 -1.17 -5.98
N ALA A 112 15.17 0.04 -6.42
CA ALA A 112 15.49 0.51 -7.78
C ALA A 112 17.00 0.51 -8.03
N GLU A 113 17.81 0.86 -7.03
CA GLU A 113 19.28 0.83 -7.14
C GLU A 113 19.81 -0.60 -7.16
N MET A 114 19.29 -1.51 -6.35
CA MET A 114 19.70 -2.92 -6.36
C MET A 114 19.35 -3.59 -7.69
N GLU A 115 18.16 -3.36 -8.24
CA GLU A 115 17.76 -3.84 -9.56
C GLU A 115 18.67 -3.29 -10.68
N ARG A 116 19.15 -2.05 -10.54
CA ARG A 116 20.09 -1.43 -11.50
C ARG A 116 21.44 -2.14 -11.54
N ILE A 117 21.91 -2.66 -10.43
CA ILE A 117 23.17 -3.43 -10.35
C ILE A 117 22.98 -4.93 -10.61
N GLY A 118 21.75 -5.36 -10.99
CA GLY A 118 21.45 -6.73 -11.38
C GLY A 118 21.06 -7.68 -10.24
N GLU A 119 20.87 -7.16 -9.03
CA GLU A 119 20.47 -7.95 -7.87
C GLU A 119 18.94 -8.05 -7.76
N ASP A 120 18.41 -9.29 -7.60
CA ASP A 120 17.00 -9.51 -7.34
C ASP A 120 16.65 -9.20 -5.87
N PHE A 121 16.04 -8.04 -5.68
CA PHE A 121 15.66 -7.53 -4.35
C PHE A 121 14.15 -7.59 -4.14
N SER A 122 13.57 -8.77 -4.40
CA SER A 122 12.13 -9.01 -4.21
C SER A 122 11.69 -8.91 -2.74
N ALA A 123 10.39 -8.64 -2.54
CA ALA A 123 9.83 -8.46 -1.20
C ALA A 123 9.84 -9.78 -0.41
N GLY A 124 10.56 -9.79 0.72
CA GLY A 124 10.52 -10.89 1.68
C GLY A 124 9.14 -11.03 2.39
N PRO A 125 8.97 -12.09 3.20
CA PRO A 125 7.73 -12.33 3.94
C PRO A 125 7.30 -11.17 4.84
N ALA A 126 8.25 -10.51 5.50
CA ALA A 126 7.99 -9.33 6.34
C ALA A 126 7.43 -8.14 5.53
N GLY A 127 7.93 -7.94 4.30
CA GLY A 127 7.39 -6.92 3.39
C GLY A 127 5.95 -7.21 2.95
N LYS A 128 5.58 -8.48 2.76
CA LYS A 128 4.20 -8.90 2.44
C LYS A 128 3.29 -8.71 3.66
N LEU A 129 3.73 -9.12 4.83
CA LEU A 129 2.95 -8.98 6.07
C LEU A 129 2.63 -7.52 6.37
N LYS A 130 3.62 -6.61 6.27
CA LYS A 130 3.38 -5.18 6.52
C LYS A 130 2.32 -4.60 5.58
N MET A 131 2.35 -5.00 4.28
CA MET A 131 1.38 -4.53 3.30
C MET A 131 -0.05 -4.98 3.65
N VAL A 132 -0.22 -6.24 4.04
CA VAL A 132 -1.53 -6.76 4.49
C VAL A 132 -2.02 -6.00 5.72
N LEU A 133 -1.17 -5.76 6.71
CA LEU A 133 -1.54 -5.04 7.92
C LEU A 133 -1.89 -3.56 7.62
N GLN A 134 -1.15 -2.90 6.74
CA GLN A 134 -1.44 -1.53 6.31
C GLN A 134 -2.80 -1.43 5.60
N CYS A 135 -3.10 -2.34 4.69
CA CYS A 135 -4.42 -2.40 4.05
C CYS A 135 -5.54 -2.71 5.05
N LEU A 136 -5.29 -3.63 5.98
CA LEU A 136 -6.26 -4.01 6.99
C LEU A 136 -6.61 -2.84 7.92
N VAL A 137 -5.64 -2.08 8.40
CA VAL A 137 -5.92 -0.92 9.27
C VAL A 137 -6.69 0.17 8.54
N ILE A 138 -6.37 0.45 7.26
CA ILE A 138 -7.14 1.41 6.45
C ILE A 138 -8.59 0.94 6.33
N GLY A 139 -8.81 -0.33 5.97
CA GLY A 139 -10.14 -0.91 5.84
C GLY A 139 -10.95 -0.86 7.15
N LEU A 140 -10.32 -1.20 8.28
CA LEU A 140 -10.95 -1.13 9.60
C LEU A 140 -11.30 0.31 10.01
N GLU A 141 -10.41 1.27 9.76
CA GLU A 141 -10.66 2.69 10.04
C GLU A 141 -11.81 3.25 9.21
N LEU A 142 -11.85 2.96 7.92
CA LEU A 142 -12.93 3.38 7.05
C LEU A 142 -14.26 2.75 7.47
N ALA A 143 -14.27 1.45 7.76
CA ALA A 143 -15.45 0.74 8.22
C ALA A 143 -15.93 1.23 9.60
N ALA A 144 -15.02 1.50 10.55
CA ALA A 144 -15.37 2.01 11.87
C ALA A 144 -15.98 3.42 11.81
N ARG A 145 -15.66 4.20 10.78
CA ARG A 145 -16.29 5.52 10.53
C ARG A 145 -17.64 5.38 9.82
N ALA A 146 -17.74 4.41 8.91
CA ALA A 146 -18.97 4.14 8.17
C ALA A 146 -20.06 3.52 9.06
N TRP A 147 -19.65 2.61 9.94
CA TRP A 147 -20.55 1.83 10.80
C TRP A 147 -20.01 1.78 12.24
N PRO A 148 -20.16 2.85 13.03
CA PRO A 148 -19.61 2.95 14.38
C PRO A 148 -20.08 1.87 15.35
N GLU A 149 -21.31 1.38 15.14
CA GLU A 149 -21.93 0.33 15.96
C GLU A 149 -21.49 -1.08 15.58
N LEU A 150 -20.75 -1.23 14.48
CA LEU A 150 -20.32 -2.55 14.02
C LEU A 150 -19.24 -3.11 14.95
N ALA A 151 -19.51 -4.31 15.48
CA ALA A 151 -18.56 -5.08 16.27
C ALA A 151 -18.37 -6.47 15.68
N PHE A 152 -17.16 -6.98 15.72
CA PHE A 152 -16.83 -8.33 15.28
C PHE A 152 -16.35 -9.15 16.47
N GLY A 153 -17.03 -10.27 16.78
CA GLY A 153 -16.68 -11.08 17.95
C GLY A 153 -16.79 -10.34 19.29
N GLY A 154 -17.67 -9.34 19.39
CA GLY A 154 -17.83 -8.52 20.61
C GLY A 154 -16.83 -7.36 20.73
N VAL A 155 -15.88 -7.22 19.78
CA VAL A 155 -14.90 -6.13 19.76
C VAL A 155 -15.35 -5.09 18.73
N ALA A 156 -15.50 -3.83 19.14
CA ALA A 156 -15.79 -2.74 18.24
C ALA A 156 -14.62 -2.55 17.24
N LEU A 157 -14.95 -2.10 16.00
CA LEU A 157 -13.94 -1.97 14.93
C LEU A 157 -12.82 -0.99 15.27
N ARG A 158 -13.11 0.07 16.01
CA ARG A 158 -12.12 1.10 16.34
C ARG A 158 -10.99 0.60 17.25
N PRO A 159 -11.22 -0.09 18.39
CA PRO A 159 -10.15 -0.73 19.16
C PRO A 159 -9.36 -1.75 18.33
N ALA A 160 -10.04 -2.54 17.50
CA ALA A 160 -9.37 -3.47 16.59
C ALA A 160 -8.42 -2.76 15.61
N ALA A 161 -8.88 -1.65 15.01
CA ALA A 161 -8.05 -0.80 14.15
C ALA A 161 -6.81 -0.29 14.89
N GLY A 162 -6.93 0.09 16.16
CA GLY A 162 -5.81 0.53 16.99
C GLY A 162 -4.73 -0.55 17.15
N VAL A 163 -5.14 -1.76 17.49
CA VAL A 163 -4.20 -2.90 17.62
C VAL A 163 -3.51 -3.19 16.29
N VAL A 164 -4.27 -3.21 15.19
CA VAL A 164 -3.72 -3.47 13.86
C VAL A 164 -2.81 -2.34 13.41
N ALA A 165 -3.10 -1.06 13.76
CA ALA A 165 -2.24 0.07 13.43
C ALA A 165 -0.86 -0.07 14.08
N TRP A 166 -0.79 -0.42 15.36
CA TRP A 166 0.48 -0.68 16.03
C TRP A 166 1.22 -1.87 15.43
N ALA A 167 0.53 -2.98 15.15
CA ALA A 167 1.12 -4.14 14.46
C ALA A 167 1.66 -3.77 13.07
N ALA A 168 0.93 -2.93 12.31
CA ALA A 168 1.37 -2.44 11.01
C ALA A 168 2.64 -1.59 11.10
N ILE A 169 2.76 -0.72 12.12
CA ILE A 169 3.97 0.08 12.33
C ILE A 169 5.16 -0.79 12.71
N VAL A 170 4.98 -1.73 13.64
CA VAL A 170 6.05 -2.67 14.02
C VAL A 170 6.54 -3.46 12.79
N ALA A 171 5.62 -4.02 11.99
CA ALA A 171 5.97 -4.75 10.78
C ALA A 171 6.62 -3.84 9.73
N THR A 172 6.20 -2.57 9.63
CA THR A 172 6.77 -1.57 8.72
C THR A 172 8.23 -1.28 9.07
N VAL A 173 8.51 -1.00 10.34
CA VAL A 173 9.88 -0.73 10.81
C VAL A 173 10.75 -1.97 10.67
N TRP A 174 10.27 -3.12 11.14
CA TRP A 174 10.99 -4.39 11.05
C TRP A 174 11.38 -4.74 9.62
N SER A 175 10.41 -4.72 8.68
CA SER A 175 10.69 -5.00 7.28
C SER A 175 11.63 -3.98 6.63
N GLY A 176 11.59 -2.72 7.07
CA GLY A 176 12.51 -1.69 6.62
C GLY A 176 13.95 -1.98 7.06
N LEU A 177 14.15 -2.30 8.34
CA LEU A 177 15.45 -2.67 8.89
C LEU A 177 16.02 -3.92 8.22
N GLU A 178 15.21 -4.97 8.04
CA GLU A 178 15.63 -6.19 7.33
C GLU A 178 16.16 -5.87 5.93
N TYR A 179 15.46 -5.01 5.18
CA TYR A 179 15.89 -4.59 3.84
C TYR A 179 17.22 -3.84 3.86
N LEU A 180 17.40 -2.89 4.77
CA LEU A 180 18.63 -2.11 4.88
C LEU A 180 19.83 -2.99 5.29
N LEU A 181 19.60 -3.95 6.18
CA LEU A 181 20.64 -4.90 6.57
C LEU A 181 21.06 -5.80 5.41
N ARG A 182 20.12 -6.32 4.63
CA ARG A 182 20.41 -7.10 3.42
C ARG A 182 21.20 -6.29 2.39
N CYS A 183 20.79 -5.04 2.14
CA CYS A 183 21.50 -4.13 1.23
C CYS A 183 22.94 -3.90 1.68
N ARG A 184 23.17 -3.66 2.99
CA ARG A 184 24.52 -3.46 3.54
C ARG A 184 25.44 -4.68 3.33
N VAL A 185 24.91 -5.89 3.43
CA VAL A 185 25.68 -7.12 3.21
C VAL A 185 26.12 -7.21 1.75
N LEU A 186 25.22 -6.98 0.79
CA LEU A 186 25.50 -7.04 -0.64
C LEU A 186 26.52 -5.99 -1.10
N ILE A 187 26.45 -4.76 -0.59
CA ILE A 187 27.42 -3.69 -0.94
C ILE A 187 28.82 -3.97 -0.38
N ARG A 188 28.93 -4.78 0.68
CA ARG A 188 30.22 -5.10 1.31
C ARG A 188 30.86 -6.40 0.80
N SER A 189 30.13 -7.20 0.04
CA SER A 189 30.69 -8.38 -0.62
C SER A 189 31.53 -7.92 -1.80
N PRO A 190 32.87 -8.20 -1.84
CA PRO A 190 33.74 -7.80 -2.92
C PRO A 190 33.43 -8.54 -4.22
#